data_3ea197da33c8802ac79dddc35bf47b21
#
_entry.id   3ea197da33c8802ac79dddc35bf47b21
#
_cell.length_a   1.000
_cell.length_b   1.000
_cell.length_c   1.000
_cell.angle_alpha   90.00
_cell.angle_beta   90.00
_cell.angle_gamma   90.00
#
_symmetry.space_group_name_H-M   'P 1'
#
loop_
_entity.id
_entity.type
_entity.pdbx_description
1 polymer ?
#
loop_
_entity_poly.entity_id
_entity_poly.type
_entity_poly.pdbx_seq_one_letter_code
_entity_poly.pdbx_strand_id
1 'polypeptide(L)'
;MRIKIQTLLITVYLTTVLSLAHAQQPDSHFELYILAGQSNMSGRGYITDEFKNEGDSRVFMLDKDNKWVLAKHPLHFDQPLIAGVGPGLAFGIAMAKATSDPKIRIGLIPCAVGGTPIEHWLPGAYDAATNTHPYDDAVLRIKTAMQYGVIKGIIWHQGEADKTPEKARLYLARLKELIERFRTLVNDPKLPFIAGELGRFRPEFSGINYELTKLPAMVPNTAVATTEGLTHRGDTVHFDSPSADELGMRYAKKMLEMQQK
;
A
#
# COMPACT_ATOMS: atom_id res chain seq x y z
N MET A 1 -2.04 88.34 11.70
CA MET A 1 -2.44 87.35 10.70
C MET A 1 -2.02 85.99 11.20
N ARG A 2 -2.96 85.21 11.78
CA ARG A 2 -2.67 83.91 12.37
C ARG A 2 -3.09 82.86 11.37
N ILE A 3 -2.13 82.11 10.87
CA ILE A 3 -2.36 80.95 10.00
C ILE A 3 -2.69 79.74 10.87
N LYS A 4 -3.90 79.17 10.72
CA LYS A 4 -4.30 77.92 11.32
C LYS A 4 -3.84 76.77 10.43
N ILE A 5 -2.94 75.92 10.91
CA ILE A 5 -2.54 74.67 10.27
C ILE A 5 -3.58 73.61 10.73
N GLN A 6 -4.38 73.13 9.80
CA GLN A 6 -5.24 71.96 10.02
C GLN A 6 -4.43 70.71 9.73
N THR A 7 -4.22 69.91 10.74
CA THR A 7 -3.57 68.60 10.63
C THR A 7 -4.61 67.58 10.17
N LEU A 8 -4.48 67.04 8.97
CA LEU A 8 -5.32 66.00 8.39
C LEU A 8 -4.78 64.65 8.87
N LEU A 9 -5.48 63.97 9.79
CA LEU A 9 -5.20 62.60 10.22
C LEU A 9 -5.78 61.65 9.19
N ILE A 10 -4.91 61.00 8.38
CA ILE A 10 -5.28 59.91 7.46
C ILE A 10 -5.17 58.60 8.27
N THR A 11 -6.31 58.04 8.62
CA THR A 11 -6.38 56.70 9.25
C THR A 11 -6.38 55.66 8.13
N VAL A 12 -5.26 54.97 7.95
CA VAL A 12 -5.14 53.83 7.01
C VAL A 12 -5.69 52.60 7.70
N TYR A 13 -6.85 52.12 7.29
CA TYR A 13 -7.37 50.81 7.69
C TYR A 13 -6.63 49.73 6.88
N LEU A 14 -5.74 49.01 7.54
CA LEU A 14 -5.09 47.83 6.99
C LEU A 14 -6.03 46.64 7.20
N THR A 15 -6.85 46.30 6.20
CA THR A 15 -7.65 45.08 6.20
C THR A 15 -6.75 43.91 5.82
N THR A 16 -6.26 43.17 6.82
CA THR A 16 -5.62 41.89 6.62
C THR A 16 -6.68 40.87 6.22
N VAL A 17 -6.78 40.55 4.94
CA VAL A 17 -7.54 39.41 4.44
C VAL A 17 -6.76 38.15 4.83
N LEU A 18 -7.12 37.50 5.94
CA LEU A 18 -6.70 36.14 6.23
C LEU A 18 -7.38 35.24 5.21
N SER A 19 -6.66 34.89 4.15
CA SER A 19 -7.02 33.76 3.29
C SER A 19 -6.89 32.48 4.14
N LEU A 20 -7.99 32.02 4.71
CA LEU A 20 -8.08 30.67 5.25
C LEU A 20 -7.91 29.74 4.05
N ALA A 21 -6.71 29.22 3.87
CA ALA A 21 -6.50 28.09 2.98
C ALA A 21 -7.39 26.96 3.50
N HIS A 22 -8.54 26.74 2.89
CA HIS A 22 -9.33 25.54 3.13
C HIS A 22 -8.49 24.38 2.64
N ALA A 23 -7.90 23.62 3.57
CA ALA A 23 -7.32 22.34 3.25
C ALA A 23 -8.44 21.51 2.59
N GLN A 24 -8.27 21.19 1.33
CA GLN A 24 -9.24 20.39 0.59
C GLN A 24 -9.41 19.07 1.37
N GLN A 25 -10.65 18.77 1.79
CA GLN A 25 -10.92 17.52 2.47
C GLN A 25 -10.67 16.36 1.50
N PRO A 26 -10.06 15.25 1.96
CA PRO A 26 -9.88 14.07 1.13
C PRO A 26 -11.22 13.60 0.51
N ASP A 27 -11.21 13.23 -0.76
CA ASP A 27 -12.40 12.74 -1.45
C ASP A 27 -12.80 11.37 -0.90
N SER A 28 -13.99 11.28 -0.28
CA SER A 28 -14.52 10.02 0.27
C SER A 28 -14.82 8.97 -0.79
N HIS A 29 -14.96 9.36 -2.07
CA HIS A 29 -15.13 8.44 -3.21
C HIS A 29 -13.79 7.98 -3.80
N PHE A 30 -12.67 8.43 -3.26
CA PHE A 30 -11.35 7.92 -3.63
C PHE A 30 -10.82 7.00 -2.53
N GLU A 31 -11.09 5.71 -2.67
CA GLU A 31 -10.69 4.67 -1.73
C GLU A 31 -9.26 4.23 -1.97
N LEU A 32 -8.41 4.38 -0.97
CA LEU A 32 -6.98 4.16 -1.08
C LEU A 32 -6.56 2.87 -0.39
N TYR A 33 -5.68 2.11 -1.03
CA TYR A 33 -5.14 0.85 -0.51
C TYR A 33 -3.61 0.85 -0.52
N ILE A 34 -3.01 0.50 0.60
CA ILE A 34 -1.56 0.41 0.77
C ILE A 34 -1.10 -0.97 0.29
N LEU A 35 -0.15 -1.00 -0.64
CA LEU A 35 0.48 -2.20 -1.16
C LEU A 35 1.89 -2.30 -0.57
N ALA A 36 2.08 -3.06 0.52
CA ALA A 36 3.35 -3.10 1.26
C ALA A 36 3.91 -4.53 1.32
N GLY A 37 5.21 -4.64 1.53
CA GLY A 37 5.91 -5.93 1.58
C GLY A 37 7.17 -5.95 0.72
N GLN A 38 7.45 -7.09 0.09
CA GLN A 38 8.66 -7.25 -0.73
C GLN A 38 8.35 -7.64 -2.19
N SER A 39 9.27 -8.33 -2.85
CA SER A 39 9.27 -8.56 -4.31
C SER A 39 7.99 -9.18 -4.87
N ASN A 40 7.33 -10.10 -4.17
CA ASN A 40 6.07 -10.68 -4.64
C ASN A 40 4.88 -9.71 -4.52
N MET A 41 4.93 -8.69 -3.64
CA MET A 41 3.99 -7.58 -3.65
C MET A 41 4.33 -6.59 -4.76
N SER A 42 5.61 -6.25 -4.90
CA SER A 42 6.03 -5.30 -5.93
C SER A 42 5.85 -5.83 -7.36
N GLY A 43 5.85 -7.15 -7.52
CA GLY A 43 5.62 -7.82 -8.80
C GLY A 43 6.90 -8.21 -9.50
N ARG A 44 6.97 -9.49 -9.92
CA ARG A 44 8.10 -10.07 -10.67
C ARG A 44 7.63 -10.95 -11.83
N GLY A 45 6.32 -11.10 -12.01
CA GLY A 45 5.76 -11.80 -13.17
C GLY A 45 6.09 -11.07 -14.48
N TYR A 46 6.23 -11.82 -15.58
CA TYR A 46 6.52 -11.23 -16.89
C TYR A 46 5.32 -10.45 -17.42
N ILE A 47 5.55 -9.22 -17.92
CA ILE A 47 4.50 -8.41 -18.56
C ILE A 47 4.35 -8.89 -20.01
N THR A 48 3.44 -9.84 -20.24
CA THR A 48 3.02 -10.29 -21.57
C THR A 48 2.00 -9.32 -22.17
N ASP A 49 1.61 -9.52 -23.43
CA ASP A 49 0.61 -8.65 -24.09
C ASP A 49 -0.74 -8.64 -23.37
N GLU A 50 -1.12 -9.72 -22.70
CA GLU A 50 -2.31 -9.83 -21.87
C GLU A 50 -2.26 -8.83 -20.70
N PHE A 51 -1.19 -8.87 -19.92
CA PHE A 51 -1.01 -8.01 -18.73
C PHE A 51 -0.62 -6.56 -19.06
N LYS A 52 -0.09 -6.32 -20.26
CA LYS A 52 0.28 -4.97 -20.71
C LYS A 52 -0.92 -4.05 -20.87
N ASN A 53 -2.06 -4.61 -21.28
CA ASN A 53 -3.30 -3.88 -21.55
C ASN A 53 -4.33 -4.01 -20.41
N GLU A 54 -3.98 -4.67 -19.32
CA GLU A 54 -4.84 -4.80 -18.16
C GLU A 54 -5.04 -3.44 -17.47
N GLY A 55 -6.27 -3.16 -17.04
CA GLY A 55 -6.61 -1.93 -16.35
C GLY A 55 -8.11 -1.70 -16.19
N ASP A 56 -8.47 -0.71 -15.40
CA ASP A 56 -9.83 -0.19 -15.24
C ASP A 56 -9.75 1.33 -15.10
N SER A 57 -10.67 2.06 -15.75
CA SER A 57 -10.67 3.53 -15.74
C SER A 57 -10.88 4.16 -14.37
N ARG A 58 -11.33 3.39 -13.38
CA ARG A 58 -11.54 3.81 -11.99
C ARG A 58 -10.37 3.43 -11.08
N VAL A 59 -9.34 2.74 -11.58
CA VAL A 59 -8.19 2.28 -10.78
C VAL A 59 -6.97 3.13 -11.09
N PHE A 60 -6.43 3.76 -10.06
CA PHE A 60 -5.29 4.65 -10.13
C PHE A 60 -4.13 4.11 -9.28
N MET A 61 -2.92 4.49 -9.61
CA MET A 61 -1.73 4.25 -8.79
C MET A 61 -1.00 5.56 -8.50
N LEU A 62 -0.40 5.65 -7.32
CA LEU A 62 0.52 6.72 -6.98
C LEU A 62 1.89 6.39 -7.59
N ASP A 63 2.30 7.12 -8.61
CA ASP A 63 3.56 6.87 -9.32
C ASP A 63 4.80 7.27 -8.49
N LYS A 64 6.00 7.10 -9.05
CA LYS A 64 7.26 7.45 -8.40
C LYS A 64 7.40 8.95 -8.08
N ASP A 65 6.69 9.81 -8.81
CA ASP A 65 6.69 11.26 -8.64
C ASP A 65 5.53 11.74 -7.77
N ASN A 66 4.86 10.82 -7.06
CA ASN A 66 3.69 11.05 -6.22
C ASN A 66 2.50 11.68 -6.96
N LYS A 67 2.30 11.31 -8.22
CA LYS A 67 1.15 11.70 -9.03
C LYS A 67 0.21 10.51 -9.19
N TRP A 68 -1.10 10.78 -9.16
CA TRP A 68 -2.12 9.80 -9.46
C TRP A 68 -2.25 9.62 -10.97
N VAL A 69 -1.96 8.41 -11.45
CA VAL A 69 -2.07 8.01 -12.86
C VAL A 69 -2.93 6.77 -12.97
N LEU A 70 -3.48 6.47 -14.15
CA LEU A 70 -4.18 5.18 -14.36
C LEU A 70 -3.23 4.02 -14.04
N ALA A 71 -3.74 3.07 -13.24
CA ALA A 71 -2.94 1.95 -12.78
C ALA A 71 -2.64 1.00 -13.96
N LYS A 72 -1.39 0.56 -14.03
CA LYS A 72 -0.90 -0.43 -15.01
C LYS A 72 0.35 -1.11 -14.47
N HIS A 73 0.69 -2.26 -15.03
CA HIS A 73 1.96 -2.92 -14.72
C HIS A 73 3.17 -2.20 -15.36
N PRO A 74 4.34 -2.17 -14.67
CA PRO A 74 4.49 -2.50 -13.26
C PRO A 74 3.92 -1.40 -12.36
N LEU A 75 3.28 -1.76 -11.22
CA LEU A 75 2.80 -0.79 -10.24
C LEU A 75 3.94 -0.19 -9.41
N HIS A 76 4.90 -1.03 -9.05
CA HIS A 76 6.04 -0.65 -8.21
C HIS A 76 7.24 -0.25 -9.05
N PHE A 77 8.10 0.53 -8.46
CA PHE A 77 9.31 1.11 -9.09
C PHE A 77 10.55 0.95 -8.20
N ASP A 78 10.48 0.06 -7.21
CA ASP A 78 11.59 -0.28 -6.29
C ASP A 78 12.83 -0.80 -7.03
N GLN A 79 12.61 -1.65 -8.02
CA GLN A 79 13.65 -2.24 -8.88
C GLN A 79 13.19 -2.21 -10.34
N PRO A 80 13.30 -1.07 -11.05
CA PRO A 80 12.65 -0.86 -12.34
C PRO A 80 13.00 -1.87 -13.44
N LEU A 81 14.21 -2.45 -13.39
CA LEU A 81 14.67 -3.41 -14.41
C LEU A 81 14.01 -4.80 -14.30
N ILE A 82 13.45 -5.11 -13.13
CA ILE A 82 12.85 -6.42 -12.86
C ILE A 82 11.43 -6.33 -12.30
N ALA A 83 10.90 -5.12 -12.15
CA ALA A 83 9.51 -4.91 -11.79
C ALA A 83 8.58 -5.45 -12.88
N GLY A 84 7.51 -6.12 -12.48
CA GLY A 84 6.61 -6.80 -13.40
C GLY A 84 5.19 -6.92 -12.86
N VAL A 85 4.50 -8.00 -13.25
CA VAL A 85 3.16 -8.30 -12.76
C VAL A 85 3.22 -8.70 -11.29
N GLY A 86 2.41 -8.02 -10.47
CA GLY A 86 2.20 -8.29 -9.06
C GLY A 86 0.71 -8.26 -8.72
N PRO A 87 0.31 -8.61 -7.50
CA PRO A 87 -1.11 -8.79 -7.13
C PRO A 87 -1.91 -7.48 -7.08
N GLY A 88 -1.24 -6.33 -7.05
CA GLY A 88 -1.88 -5.05 -6.74
C GLY A 88 -2.89 -4.57 -7.78
N LEU A 89 -2.63 -4.77 -9.10
CA LEU A 89 -3.53 -4.29 -10.15
C LEU A 89 -4.84 -5.09 -10.17
N ALA A 90 -4.75 -6.44 -10.20
CA ALA A 90 -5.92 -7.31 -10.12
C ALA A 90 -6.73 -7.07 -8.84
N PHE A 91 -6.06 -6.85 -7.70
CA PHE A 91 -6.72 -6.42 -6.46
C PHE A 91 -7.53 -5.14 -6.68
N GLY A 92 -6.94 -4.09 -7.24
CA GLY A 92 -7.61 -2.81 -7.47
C GLY A 92 -8.80 -2.93 -8.43
N ILE A 93 -8.64 -3.68 -9.51
CA ILE A 93 -9.71 -3.96 -10.49
C ILE A 93 -10.88 -4.72 -9.83
N ALA A 94 -10.57 -5.75 -9.01
CA ALA A 94 -11.59 -6.50 -8.31
C ALA A 94 -12.36 -5.63 -7.29
N MET A 95 -11.67 -4.75 -6.55
CA MET A 95 -12.30 -3.79 -5.65
C MET A 95 -13.21 -2.81 -6.40
N ALA A 96 -12.75 -2.26 -7.54
CA ALA A 96 -13.56 -1.38 -8.37
C ALA A 96 -14.81 -2.06 -8.94
N LYS A 97 -14.70 -3.34 -9.32
CA LYS A 97 -15.85 -4.13 -9.82
C LYS A 97 -16.85 -4.50 -8.73
N ALA A 98 -16.41 -4.61 -7.47
CA ALA A 98 -17.26 -4.99 -6.35
C ALA A 98 -18.19 -3.87 -5.86
N THR A 99 -17.88 -2.62 -6.16
CA THR A 99 -18.76 -1.49 -5.80
C THR A 99 -19.82 -1.22 -6.88
N SER A 100 -21.06 -0.97 -6.44
CA SER A 100 -22.17 -0.53 -7.32
C SER A 100 -22.17 0.98 -7.58
N ASP A 101 -21.44 1.76 -6.78
CA ASP A 101 -21.35 3.22 -6.97
C ASP A 101 -20.27 3.54 -8.03
N PRO A 102 -20.66 4.05 -9.22
CA PRO A 102 -19.71 4.37 -10.29
C PRO A 102 -18.79 5.55 -9.97
N LYS A 103 -19.06 6.31 -8.91
CA LYS A 103 -18.21 7.41 -8.45
C LYS A 103 -17.01 6.93 -7.66
N ILE A 104 -17.06 5.72 -7.10
CA ILE A 104 -15.94 5.16 -6.34
C ILE A 104 -14.76 4.90 -7.27
N ARG A 105 -13.63 5.47 -6.91
CA ARG A 105 -12.32 5.25 -7.53
C ARG A 105 -11.41 4.54 -6.55
N ILE A 106 -10.56 3.69 -7.05
CA ILE A 106 -9.58 2.93 -6.26
C ILE A 106 -8.19 3.52 -6.49
N GLY A 107 -7.51 3.88 -5.42
CA GLY A 107 -6.14 4.35 -5.45
C GLY A 107 -5.18 3.34 -4.82
N LEU A 108 -4.21 2.89 -5.57
CA LEU A 108 -3.18 1.96 -5.12
C LEU A 108 -1.92 2.74 -4.73
N ILE A 109 -1.39 2.48 -3.54
CA ILE A 109 -0.19 3.13 -3.01
C ILE A 109 0.95 2.11 -2.98
N PRO A 110 1.79 2.04 -4.03
CA PRO A 110 2.92 1.13 -4.07
C PRO A 110 3.98 1.52 -3.03
N CYS A 111 4.20 0.64 -2.06
CA CYS A 111 5.18 0.82 -0.98
C CYS A 111 6.14 -0.36 -0.82
N ALA A 112 5.95 -1.47 -1.57
CA ALA A 112 6.78 -2.65 -1.41
C ALA A 112 8.19 -2.45 -1.95
N VAL A 113 9.18 -3.05 -1.25
CA VAL A 113 10.60 -3.02 -1.61
C VAL A 113 11.14 -4.44 -1.64
N GLY A 114 11.62 -4.89 -2.81
CA GLY A 114 12.07 -6.25 -3.05
C GLY A 114 13.27 -6.66 -2.17
N GLY A 115 13.19 -7.85 -1.55
CA GLY A 115 14.28 -8.44 -0.75
C GLY A 115 14.33 -8.01 0.70
N THR A 116 13.51 -7.06 1.15
CA THR A 116 13.57 -6.50 2.50
C THR A 116 12.99 -7.45 3.55
N PRO A 117 13.73 -7.77 4.63
CA PRO A 117 13.20 -8.50 5.77
C PRO A 117 12.28 -7.61 6.63
N ILE A 118 11.40 -8.24 7.42
CA ILE A 118 10.43 -7.50 8.25
C ILE A 118 11.11 -6.57 9.26
N GLU A 119 12.32 -6.88 9.71
CA GLU A 119 13.10 -6.04 10.63
C GLU A 119 13.50 -4.68 10.02
N HIS A 120 13.54 -4.57 8.69
CA HIS A 120 13.80 -3.30 8.00
C HIS A 120 12.53 -2.45 7.82
N TRP A 121 11.38 -2.95 8.27
CA TRP A 121 10.12 -2.19 8.34
C TRP A 121 9.89 -1.52 9.70
N LEU A 122 10.97 -1.24 10.42
CA LEU A 122 10.97 -0.41 11.63
C LEU A 122 11.24 1.05 11.28
N PRO A 123 10.71 2.02 12.05
CA PRO A 123 11.07 3.44 11.91
C PRO A 123 12.58 3.65 11.99
N GLY A 124 13.14 4.40 11.03
CA GLY A 124 14.57 4.69 10.93
C GLY A 124 15.44 3.53 10.43
N ALA A 125 14.87 2.34 10.20
CA ALA A 125 15.65 1.22 9.66
C ALA A 125 16.07 1.49 8.21
N TYR A 126 17.30 1.11 7.88
CA TYR A 126 17.87 1.25 6.55
C TYR A 126 18.22 -0.11 5.96
N ASP A 127 17.77 -0.34 4.73
CA ASP A 127 18.16 -1.50 3.94
C ASP A 127 19.28 -1.14 2.97
N ALA A 128 20.50 -1.59 3.27
CA ALA A 128 21.68 -1.27 2.48
C ALA A 128 21.66 -1.93 1.09
N ALA A 129 20.96 -3.05 0.92
CA ALA A 129 20.90 -3.77 -0.34
C ALA A 129 20.04 -3.02 -1.37
N THR A 130 18.99 -2.35 -0.92
CA THR A 130 18.08 -1.58 -1.76
C THR A 130 18.31 -0.07 -1.69
N ASN A 131 19.17 0.39 -0.76
CA ASN A 131 19.39 1.82 -0.48
C ASN A 131 18.08 2.56 -0.14
N THR A 132 17.25 1.95 0.71
CA THR A 132 15.94 2.50 1.09
C THR A 132 15.72 2.47 2.61
N HIS A 133 14.71 3.22 3.06
CA HIS A 133 14.11 3.14 4.38
C HIS A 133 12.66 2.62 4.24
N PRO A 134 12.43 1.30 4.11
CA PRO A 134 11.15 0.76 3.63
C PRO A 134 9.91 1.30 4.37
N TYR A 135 9.97 1.39 5.71
CA TYR A 135 8.88 1.94 6.50
C TYR A 135 8.73 3.45 6.34
N ASP A 136 9.82 4.21 6.44
CA ASP A 136 9.76 5.68 6.42
C ASP A 136 9.37 6.18 5.02
N ASP A 137 9.86 5.54 3.97
CA ASP A 137 9.47 5.83 2.58
C ASP A 137 7.98 5.53 2.37
N ALA A 138 7.47 4.41 2.91
CA ALA A 138 6.04 4.10 2.88
C ALA A 138 5.22 5.16 3.63
N VAL A 139 5.66 5.61 4.81
CA VAL A 139 4.98 6.67 5.59
C VAL A 139 4.85 7.96 4.79
N LEU A 140 5.91 8.38 4.09
CA LEU A 140 5.88 9.58 3.25
C LEU A 140 4.86 9.46 2.12
N ARG A 141 4.83 8.32 1.43
CA ARG A 141 3.87 8.05 0.34
C ARG A 141 2.44 7.98 0.84
N ILE A 142 2.18 7.30 1.96
CA ILE A 142 0.86 7.20 2.57
C ILE A 142 0.35 8.59 2.98
N LYS A 143 1.16 9.40 3.64
CA LYS A 143 0.79 10.78 4.02
C LYS A 143 0.46 11.65 2.80
N THR A 144 1.20 11.50 1.73
CA THR A 144 0.91 12.19 0.46
C THR A 144 -0.44 11.73 -0.10
N ALA A 145 -0.69 10.42 -0.15
CA ALA A 145 -1.92 9.86 -0.67
C ALA A 145 -3.16 10.28 0.13
N MET A 146 -3.05 10.35 1.46
CA MET A 146 -4.14 10.75 2.38
C MET A 146 -4.66 12.18 2.13
N GLN A 147 -3.92 13.02 1.41
CA GLN A 147 -4.41 14.35 1.01
C GLN A 147 -5.50 14.28 -0.08
N TYR A 148 -5.62 13.15 -0.77
CA TYR A 148 -6.51 12.99 -1.94
C TYR A 148 -7.71 12.07 -1.67
N GLY A 149 -7.60 11.11 -0.77
CA GLY A 149 -8.63 10.10 -0.54
C GLY A 149 -8.53 9.46 0.84
N VAL A 150 -9.32 8.41 1.07
CA VAL A 150 -9.46 7.73 2.36
C VAL A 150 -8.83 6.35 2.32
N ILE A 151 -7.89 6.06 3.22
CA ILE A 151 -7.30 4.73 3.34
C ILE A 151 -8.38 3.73 3.80
N LYS A 152 -8.56 2.66 3.05
CA LYS A 152 -9.58 1.62 3.27
C LYS A 152 -9.01 0.25 3.63
N GLY A 153 -7.71 0.04 3.43
CA GLY A 153 -7.08 -1.23 3.77
C GLY A 153 -5.62 -1.31 3.36
N ILE A 154 -5.00 -2.39 3.82
CA ILE A 154 -3.60 -2.72 3.52
C ILE A 154 -3.55 -4.15 3.01
N ILE A 155 -2.82 -4.39 1.93
CA ILE A 155 -2.39 -5.72 1.53
C ILE A 155 -0.88 -5.85 1.70
N TRP A 156 -0.45 -6.98 2.27
CA TRP A 156 0.92 -7.25 2.66
C TRP A 156 1.40 -8.57 2.09
N HIS A 157 2.54 -8.56 1.42
CA HIS A 157 3.19 -9.80 0.98
C HIS A 157 4.69 -9.72 1.25
N GLN A 158 5.13 -10.43 2.28
CA GLN A 158 6.54 -10.46 2.71
C GLN A 158 6.75 -11.68 3.63
N GLY A 159 8.00 -12.14 3.75
CA GLY A 159 8.41 -13.23 4.64
C GLY A 159 9.51 -14.09 4.03
N GLU A 160 9.73 -14.02 2.72
CA GLU A 160 10.73 -14.81 2.01
C GLU A 160 12.16 -14.52 2.54
N ALA A 161 12.42 -13.28 2.94
CA ALA A 161 13.66 -12.86 3.57
C ALA A 161 13.78 -13.30 5.05
N ASP A 162 12.67 -13.75 5.65
CA ASP A 162 12.56 -14.14 7.06
C ASP A 162 12.36 -15.64 7.25
N LYS A 163 12.63 -16.46 6.24
CA LYS A 163 12.33 -17.90 6.19
C LYS A 163 13.13 -18.80 7.17
N THR A 164 14.21 -18.29 7.78
CA THR A 164 14.95 -19.10 8.75
C THR A 164 14.11 -19.33 10.00
N PRO A 165 14.27 -20.50 10.69
CA PRO A 165 13.47 -20.81 11.88
C PRO A 165 13.55 -19.74 12.99
N GLU A 166 14.69 -19.09 13.15
CA GLU A 166 14.91 -18.03 14.13
C GLU A 166 14.08 -16.79 13.80
N LYS A 167 14.10 -16.35 12.53
CA LYS A 167 13.36 -15.19 12.06
C LYS A 167 11.86 -15.48 12.03
N ALA A 168 11.45 -16.67 11.57
CA ALA A 168 10.05 -17.06 11.51
C ALA A 168 9.37 -17.01 12.88
N ARG A 169 10.05 -17.44 13.95
CA ARG A 169 9.50 -17.35 15.32
C ARG A 169 9.21 -15.92 15.79
N LEU A 170 9.93 -14.93 15.27
CA LEU A 170 9.75 -13.51 15.62
C LEU A 170 8.81 -12.78 14.67
N TYR A 171 8.49 -13.41 13.54
CA TYR A 171 7.79 -12.77 12.42
C TYR A 171 6.43 -12.21 12.82
N LEU A 172 5.60 -13.01 13.47
CA LEU A 172 4.23 -12.62 13.80
C LEU A 172 4.18 -11.47 14.81
N ALA A 173 5.09 -11.45 15.80
CA ALA A 173 5.19 -10.36 16.74
C ALA A 173 5.58 -9.03 16.04
N ARG A 174 6.58 -9.08 15.15
CA ARG A 174 7.01 -7.93 14.35
C ARG A 174 5.91 -7.45 13.40
N LEU A 175 5.18 -8.38 12.78
CA LEU A 175 4.06 -8.04 11.89
C LEU A 175 2.93 -7.35 12.65
N LYS A 176 2.59 -7.83 13.86
CA LYS A 176 1.62 -7.15 14.74
C LYS A 176 2.01 -5.70 15.01
N GLU A 177 3.26 -5.45 15.40
CA GLU A 177 3.75 -4.08 15.65
C GLU A 177 3.69 -3.21 14.39
N LEU A 178 4.00 -3.76 13.22
CA LEU A 178 3.90 -3.04 11.94
C LEU A 178 2.45 -2.66 11.63
N ILE A 179 1.50 -3.58 11.83
CA ILE A 179 0.07 -3.33 11.65
C ILE A 179 -0.40 -2.19 12.58
N GLU A 180 -0.01 -2.23 13.84
CA GLU A 180 -0.36 -1.21 14.83
C GLU A 180 0.20 0.17 14.43
N ARG A 181 1.45 0.22 13.93
CA ARG A 181 2.05 1.47 13.43
C ARG A 181 1.31 2.04 12.21
N PHE A 182 0.94 1.21 11.23
CA PHE A 182 0.16 1.67 10.08
C PHE A 182 -1.23 2.16 10.50
N ARG A 183 -1.92 1.45 11.38
CA ARG A 183 -3.22 1.87 11.91
C ARG A 183 -3.14 3.20 12.66
N THR A 184 -2.09 3.40 13.45
CA THR A 184 -1.81 4.68 14.11
C THR A 184 -1.54 5.79 13.10
N LEU A 185 -0.74 5.52 12.07
CA LEU A 185 -0.42 6.49 11.02
C LEU A 185 -1.67 7.04 10.32
N VAL A 186 -2.64 6.17 10.02
CA VAL A 186 -3.87 6.56 9.32
C VAL A 186 -5.02 6.92 10.26
N ASN A 187 -4.79 6.85 11.59
CA ASN A 187 -5.77 7.10 12.63
C ASN A 187 -7.03 6.21 12.51
N ASP A 188 -6.84 4.94 12.13
CA ASP A 188 -7.90 3.93 12.09
C ASP A 188 -7.41 2.62 12.74
N PRO A 189 -7.76 2.38 14.04
CA PRO A 189 -7.35 1.17 14.75
C PRO A 189 -8.00 -0.12 14.22
N LYS A 190 -9.04 0.00 13.38
CA LYS A 190 -9.75 -1.13 12.77
C LYS A 190 -9.44 -1.31 11.29
N LEU A 191 -8.50 -0.54 10.73
CA LEU A 191 -8.15 -0.66 9.31
C LEU A 191 -7.89 -2.11 8.93
N PRO A 192 -8.59 -2.68 7.92
CA PRO A 192 -8.35 -4.02 7.43
C PRO A 192 -6.92 -4.23 6.94
N PHE A 193 -6.34 -5.36 7.34
CA PHE A 193 -5.00 -5.76 6.91
C PHE A 193 -5.03 -7.21 6.42
N ILE A 194 -4.72 -7.42 5.14
CA ILE A 194 -4.69 -8.75 4.54
C ILE A 194 -3.25 -9.14 4.24
N ALA A 195 -2.73 -10.16 4.93
CA ALA A 195 -1.45 -10.77 4.59
C ALA A 195 -1.65 -11.84 3.51
N GLY A 196 -0.64 -12.07 2.67
CA GLY A 196 -0.60 -13.22 1.76
C GLY A 196 0.30 -14.33 2.28
N GLU A 197 -0.12 -15.58 2.14
CA GLU A 197 0.78 -16.71 2.29
C GLU A 197 1.93 -16.57 1.28
N LEU A 198 3.11 -17.04 1.65
CA LEU A 198 4.22 -17.20 0.70
C LEU A 198 3.96 -18.42 -0.22
N GLY A 199 4.59 -18.41 -1.39
CA GLY A 199 4.41 -19.47 -2.39
C GLY A 199 4.68 -20.86 -1.81
N ARG A 200 3.69 -21.74 -1.88
CA ARG A 200 3.78 -23.11 -1.35
C ARG A 200 4.69 -24.03 -2.16
N PHE A 201 5.15 -23.55 -3.31
CA PHE A 201 6.14 -24.24 -4.16
C PHE A 201 7.55 -24.27 -3.55
N ARG A 202 7.77 -23.61 -2.41
CA ARG A 202 9.05 -23.58 -1.71
C ARG A 202 8.89 -24.01 -0.25
N PRO A 203 9.36 -25.21 0.13
CA PRO A 203 9.18 -25.75 1.48
C PRO A 203 9.70 -24.87 2.60
N GLU A 204 10.79 -24.10 2.37
CA GLU A 204 11.40 -23.22 3.37
C GLU A 204 10.48 -22.08 3.80
N PHE A 205 9.43 -21.80 3.04
CA PHE A 205 8.44 -20.77 3.39
C PHE A 205 7.37 -21.25 4.36
N SER A 206 7.30 -22.58 4.61
CA SER A 206 6.27 -23.20 5.47
C SER A 206 6.26 -22.63 6.90
N GLY A 207 7.42 -22.27 7.45
CA GLY A 207 7.51 -21.66 8.78
C GLY A 207 6.78 -20.31 8.86
N ILE A 208 6.97 -19.45 7.88
CA ILE A 208 6.25 -18.16 7.80
C ILE A 208 4.76 -18.39 7.57
N ASN A 209 4.39 -19.29 6.65
CA ASN A 209 2.99 -19.60 6.38
C ASN A 209 2.28 -20.13 7.65
N TYR A 210 2.95 -20.97 8.45
CA TYR A 210 2.43 -21.44 9.72
C TYR A 210 2.20 -20.27 10.70
N GLU A 211 3.15 -19.34 10.84
CA GLU A 211 2.95 -18.15 11.68
C GLU A 211 1.79 -17.27 11.20
N LEU A 212 1.64 -17.09 9.88
CA LEU A 212 0.54 -16.33 9.30
C LEU A 212 -0.83 -16.93 9.63
N THR A 213 -0.98 -18.26 9.77
CA THR A 213 -2.28 -18.86 10.15
C THR A 213 -2.80 -18.34 11.50
N LYS A 214 -1.91 -17.88 12.38
CA LYS A 214 -2.24 -17.39 13.71
C LYS A 214 -2.66 -15.90 13.71
N LEU A 215 -2.36 -15.18 12.63
CA LEU A 215 -2.55 -13.73 12.55
C LEU A 215 -3.99 -13.29 12.87
N PRO A 216 -5.05 -13.89 12.29
CA PRO A 216 -6.42 -13.43 12.54
C PRO A 216 -6.89 -13.64 13.99
N ALA A 217 -6.33 -14.61 14.70
CA ALA A 217 -6.62 -14.83 16.11
C ALA A 217 -5.85 -13.87 17.03
N MET A 218 -4.70 -13.36 16.58
CA MET A 218 -3.83 -12.49 17.38
C MET A 218 -4.15 -11.00 17.16
N VAL A 219 -4.52 -10.61 15.94
CA VAL A 219 -4.75 -9.21 15.57
C VAL A 219 -6.13 -9.08 14.91
N PRO A 220 -7.09 -8.41 15.56
CA PRO A 220 -8.42 -8.17 14.99
C PRO A 220 -8.35 -7.44 13.62
N ASN A 221 -9.37 -7.62 12.80
CA ASN A 221 -9.46 -7.05 11.45
C ASN A 221 -8.25 -7.39 10.56
N THR A 222 -7.80 -8.63 10.64
CA THR A 222 -6.81 -9.21 9.74
C THR A 222 -7.32 -10.49 9.09
N ALA A 223 -6.81 -10.81 7.92
CA ALA A 223 -7.05 -12.08 7.24
C ALA A 223 -5.80 -12.50 6.46
N VAL A 224 -5.81 -13.74 5.97
CA VAL A 224 -4.72 -14.27 5.15
C VAL A 224 -5.29 -14.76 3.82
N ALA A 225 -4.71 -14.28 2.72
CA ALA A 225 -4.98 -14.75 1.37
C ALA A 225 -4.12 -15.99 1.09
N THR A 226 -4.74 -17.10 0.70
CA THR A 226 -4.01 -18.34 0.41
C THR A 226 -3.30 -18.28 -0.94
N THR A 227 -2.16 -18.97 -1.02
CA THR A 227 -1.42 -19.19 -2.27
C THR A 227 -1.51 -20.62 -2.77
N GLU A 228 -2.47 -21.39 -2.24
CA GLU A 228 -2.69 -22.77 -2.69
C GLU A 228 -2.97 -22.84 -4.19
N GLY A 229 -2.25 -23.74 -4.90
CA GLY A 229 -2.38 -23.95 -6.33
C GLY A 229 -1.67 -22.90 -7.20
N LEU A 230 -1.07 -21.85 -6.61
CA LEU A 230 -0.31 -20.87 -7.37
C LEU A 230 1.10 -21.37 -7.70
N THR A 231 1.63 -20.91 -8.82
CA THR A 231 2.90 -21.35 -9.40
C THR A 231 3.92 -20.22 -9.50
N HIS A 232 5.18 -20.58 -9.75
CA HIS A 232 6.29 -19.64 -9.85
C HIS A 232 6.76 -19.48 -11.29
N ARG A 233 7.41 -18.37 -11.60
CA ARG A 233 7.92 -18.01 -12.93
C ARG A 233 9.17 -18.79 -13.39
N GLY A 234 9.56 -19.85 -12.65
CA GLY A 234 10.73 -20.70 -12.95
C GLY A 234 11.87 -20.56 -11.93
N ASP A 235 11.87 -19.55 -11.07
CA ASP A 235 12.92 -19.29 -10.09
C ASP A 235 12.64 -19.84 -8.66
N THR A 236 11.51 -20.51 -8.48
CA THR A 236 11.04 -21.07 -7.19
C THR A 236 10.85 -20.05 -6.06
N VAL A 237 10.79 -18.76 -6.39
CA VAL A 237 10.66 -17.65 -5.42
C VAL A 237 9.51 -16.73 -5.77
N HIS A 238 9.43 -16.31 -7.04
CA HIS A 238 8.46 -15.32 -7.47
C HIS A 238 7.32 -15.96 -8.25
N PHE A 239 6.10 -15.52 -7.95
CA PHE A 239 4.92 -15.94 -8.70
C PHE A 239 5.08 -15.62 -10.19
N ASP A 240 4.55 -16.48 -11.06
CA ASP A 240 4.29 -16.14 -12.44
C ASP A 240 3.14 -15.13 -12.56
N SER A 241 2.94 -14.58 -13.75
CA SER A 241 1.96 -13.50 -13.93
C SER A 241 0.52 -13.94 -13.65
N PRO A 242 0.04 -15.09 -14.13
CA PRO A 242 -1.30 -15.56 -13.79
C PRO A 242 -1.51 -15.82 -12.30
N SER A 243 -0.48 -16.34 -11.62
CA SER A 243 -0.55 -16.58 -10.17
C SER A 243 -0.51 -15.30 -9.36
N ALA A 244 0.26 -14.28 -9.78
CA ALA A 244 0.27 -12.98 -9.15
C ALA A 244 -1.09 -12.28 -9.29
N ASP A 245 -1.70 -12.37 -10.46
CA ASP A 245 -3.03 -11.85 -10.76
C ASP A 245 -4.11 -12.51 -9.89
N GLU A 246 -4.18 -13.84 -9.90
CA GLU A 246 -5.10 -14.61 -9.06
C GLU A 246 -4.93 -14.30 -7.57
N LEU A 247 -3.68 -14.12 -7.10
CA LEU A 247 -3.42 -13.70 -5.71
C LEU A 247 -4.03 -12.32 -5.44
N GLY A 248 -4.01 -11.40 -6.39
CA GLY A 248 -4.67 -10.11 -6.30
C GLY A 248 -6.18 -10.25 -6.08
N MET A 249 -6.83 -11.12 -6.82
CA MET A 249 -8.26 -11.42 -6.63
C MET A 249 -8.55 -12.03 -5.26
N ARG A 250 -7.68 -12.91 -4.76
CA ARG A 250 -7.81 -13.48 -3.41
C ARG A 250 -7.66 -12.44 -2.31
N TYR A 251 -6.74 -11.48 -2.47
CA TYR A 251 -6.62 -10.33 -1.58
C TYR A 251 -7.92 -9.50 -1.57
N ALA A 252 -8.46 -9.20 -2.75
CA ALA A 252 -9.70 -8.43 -2.86
C ALA A 252 -10.87 -9.14 -2.19
N LYS A 253 -11.03 -10.44 -2.41
CA LYS A 253 -12.06 -11.26 -1.73
C LYS A 253 -11.96 -11.12 -0.21
N LYS A 254 -10.74 -11.27 0.36
CA LYS A 254 -10.53 -11.12 1.82
C LYS A 254 -10.79 -9.70 2.31
N MET A 255 -10.41 -8.70 1.55
CA MET A 255 -10.66 -7.29 1.88
C MET A 255 -12.16 -7.00 1.93
N LEU A 256 -12.92 -7.45 0.94
CA LEU A 256 -14.38 -7.28 0.89
C LEU A 256 -15.08 -8.01 2.05
N GLU A 257 -14.68 -9.25 2.37
CA GLU A 257 -15.19 -10.00 3.53
C GLU A 257 -14.96 -9.23 4.86
N MET A 258 -13.87 -8.46 4.96
CA MET A 258 -13.56 -7.65 6.14
C MET A 258 -14.34 -6.34 6.20
N GLN A 259 -14.59 -5.71 5.07
CA GLN A 259 -15.30 -4.41 4.99
C GLN A 259 -16.83 -4.56 5.14
N GLN A 260 -17.37 -5.77 4.98
CA GLN A 260 -18.80 -6.07 5.18
C GLN A 260 -19.16 -6.37 6.65
N LYS A 261 -18.19 -6.50 7.53
CA LYS A 261 -18.35 -6.73 8.97
C LYS A 261 -18.37 -5.42 9.74
#